data_ea745c5a7f37892ddc4c7817a50cf4ed
#
_entry.id   ea745c5a7f37892ddc4c7817a50cf4ed
#
_cell.length_a   1.000
_cell.length_b   1.000
_cell.length_c   1.000
_cell.angle_alpha   90.00
_cell.angle_beta   90.00
_cell.angle_gamma   90.00
#
_symmetry.space_group_name_H-M   'P 1'
#
loop_
_entity.id
_entity.type
_entity.pdbx_description
1 polymer ?
#
loop_
_entity_poly.entity_id
_entity_poly.type
_entity_poly.pdbx_seq_one_letter_code
_entity_poly.pdbx_strand_id
1 'polypeptide(L)'
;MRFRVDIATDATVIPWKDVHGPARAVIYDLIRSQDPEIAEELHNVGWKGGSLRPVGISPPLFPDARPGRGIYATAPKGAISMGSPVPRIAACLLAAVAGRREIRWGSVVLSVVGVQLESSANHSDGVAVFDAVSPVLVKHDGMYILPDDENFQKGLAHNIRHKADLLGLPSDVEVEVLESGPRRRFDVAKGFRIGATARIRVTAAPQLLDAIYEWGLGLSTVEGFGWIR
;
A
#
# COMPACT_ATOMS: atom_id res chain seq x y z
N MET A 1 8.36 -3.90 9.06
CA MET A 1 7.67 -3.10 10.11
C MET A 1 6.50 -2.33 9.52
N ARG A 2 5.39 -2.31 10.22
CA ARG A 2 4.15 -1.65 9.82
C ARG A 2 3.63 -0.77 10.95
N PHE A 3 3.05 0.38 10.62
CA PHE A 3 2.51 1.33 11.59
C PHE A 3 1.35 2.11 11.00
N ARG A 4 0.52 2.60 11.90
CA ARG A 4 -0.66 3.41 11.62
C ARG A 4 -0.41 4.84 12.11
N VAL A 5 -0.77 5.81 11.28
CA VAL A 5 -0.76 7.24 11.59
C VAL A 5 -2.20 7.67 11.78
N ASP A 6 -2.58 8.00 13.00
CA ASP A 6 -3.89 8.59 13.26
C ASP A 6 -3.90 10.04 12.79
N ILE A 7 -4.91 10.40 12.02
CA ILE A 7 -5.05 11.71 11.40
C ILE A 7 -6.37 12.37 11.77
N ALA A 8 -6.39 13.70 11.72
CA ALA A 8 -7.59 14.50 11.79
C ALA A 8 -7.67 15.48 10.62
N THR A 9 -8.88 15.84 10.20
CA THR A 9 -9.11 16.84 9.14
C THR A 9 -10.46 17.50 9.28
N ASP A 10 -10.54 18.77 8.88
CA ASP A 10 -11.79 19.54 8.75
C ASP A 10 -12.40 19.42 7.34
N ALA A 11 -11.66 18.81 6.40
CA ALA A 11 -12.20 18.55 5.06
C ALA A 11 -13.33 17.53 5.15
N THR A 12 -14.40 17.75 4.41
CA THR A 12 -15.56 16.83 4.34
C THR A 12 -15.44 15.80 3.23
N VAL A 13 -14.54 16.04 2.27
CA VAL A 13 -14.29 15.16 1.12
C VAL A 13 -12.82 15.21 0.70
N ILE A 14 -12.31 14.13 0.15
CA ILE A 14 -11.08 14.10 -0.64
C ILE A 14 -11.49 13.96 -2.11
N PRO A 15 -11.00 14.81 -3.03
CA PRO A 15 -11.24 14.62 -4.46
C PRO A 15 -10.73 13.27 -4.92
N TRP A 16 -11.46 12.57 -5.80
CA TRP A 16 -11.09 11.23 -6.25
C TRP A 16 -9.66 11.13 -6.82
N LYS A 17 -9.20 12.18 -7.52
CA LYS A 17 -7.82 12.26 -8.03
C LYS A 17 -6.79 12.28 -6.89
N ASP A 18 -7.18 12.75 -5.71
CA ASP A 18 -6.31 12.88 -4.54
C ASP A 18 -6.42 11.67 -3.59
N VAL A 19 -7.27 10.67 -3.85
CA VAL A 19 -7.35 9.48 -3.00
C VAL A 19 -6.04 8.68 -3.04
N HIS A 20 -5.50 8.46 -4.23
CA HIS A 20 -4.25 7.73 -4.45
C HIS A 20 -3.11 8.60 -4.97
N GLY A 21 -3.43 9.65 -5.72
CA GLY A 21 -2.45 10.50 -6.40
C GLY A 21 -1.31 11.01 -5.52
N PRO A 22 -1.57 11.53 -4.32
CA PRO A 22 -0.53 12.10 -3.45
C PRO A 22 0.37 11.08 -2.75
N ALA A 23 -0.06 9.83 -2.58
CA ALA A 23 0.60 8.83 -1.75
C ALA A 23 2.11 8.69 -2.03
N ARG A 24 2.46 8.58 -3.31
CA ARG A 24 3.87 8.46 -3.72
C ARG A 24 4.70 9.68 -3.32
N ALA A 25 4.17 10.89 -3.52
CA ALA A 25 4.87 12.12 -3.14
C ALA A 25 5.07 12.21 -1.63
N VAL A 26 4.05 11.83 -0.85
CA VAL A 26 4.11 11.77 0.61
C VAL A 26 5.21 10.81 1.07
N ILE A 27 5.26 9.60 0.53
CA ILE A 27 6.31 8.61 0.88
C ILE A 27 7.71 9.14 0.60
N TYR A 28 7.94 9.71 -0.59
CA TYR A 28 9.26 10.22 -0.94
C TYR A 28 9.66 11.46 -0.15
N ASP A 29 8.71 12.33 0.19
CA ASP A 29 8.96 13.47 1.05
C ASP A 29 9.34 13.03 2.48
N LEU A 30 8.63 12.04 3.04
CA LEU A 30 8.93 11.45 4.34
C LEU A 30 10.34 10.83 4.36
N ILE A 31 10.65 9.96 3.40
CA ILE A 31 11.96 9.31 3.34
C ILE A 31 13.07 10.34 3.15
N ARG A 32 12.90 11.29 2.22
CA ARG A 32 13.88 12.32 1.92
C ARG A 32 14.22 13.20 3.12
N SER A 33 13.26 13.45 4.01
CA SER A 33 13.47 14.22 5.22
C SER A 33 14.42 13.56 6.23
N GLN A 34 14.64 12.25 6.11
CA GLN A 34 15.50 11.45 6.99
C GLN A 34 16.75 10.92 6.28
N ASP A 35 16.58 10.49 5.04
CA ASP A 35 17.63 9.86 4.23
C ASP A 35 17.43 10.24 2.74
N PRO A 36 18.06 11.36 2.31
CA PRO A 36 17.95 11.82 0.92
C PRO A 36 18.49 10.81 -0.09
N GLU A 37 19.53 10.05 0.24
CA GLU A 37 20.17 9.07 -0.65
C GLU A 37 19.22 7.91 -0.96
N ILE A 38 18.59 7.33 0.07
CA ILE A 38 17.56 6.30 -0.12
C ILE A 38 16.36 6.84 -0.91
N ALA A 39 15.93 8.07 -0.64
CA ALA A 39 14.83 8.65 -1.38
C ALA A 39 15.15 8.78 -2.87
N GLU A 40 16.36 9.17 -3.20
CA GLU A 40 16.84 9.29 -4.59
C GLU A 40 16.99 7.93 -5.26
N GLU A 41 17.61 6.96 -4.59
CA GLU A 41 17.72 5.58 -5.08
C GLU A 41 16.33 5.01 -5.41
N LEU A 42 15.41 5.03 -4.46
CA LEU A 42 14.06 4.51 -4.64
C LEU A 42 13.29 5.25 -5.75
N HIS A 43 13.50 6.55 -5.90
CA HIS A 43 12.82 7.34 -6.92
C HIS A 43 13.32 7.02 -8.33
N ASN A 44 14.64 7.03 -8.54
CA ASN A 44 15.27 6.99 -9.86
C ASN A 44 15.44 5.55 -10.36
N VAL A 45 15.88 4.66 -9.50
CA VAL A 45 16.29 3.29 -9.87
C VAL A 45 15.36 2.24 -9.27
N GLY A 46 14.93 2.44 -8.02
CA GLY A 46 14.24 1.46 -7.20
C GLY A 46 15.21 0.74 -6.25
N TRP A 47 14.69 -0.12 -5.41
CA TRP A 47 15.50 -0.78 -4.37
C TRP A 47 16.51 -1.74 -4.98
N LYS A 48 17.80 -1.59 -4.65
CA LYS A 48 18.92 -2.41 -5.16
C LYS A 48 18.94 -2.53 -6.69
N GLY A 49 18.60 -1.45 -7.40
CA GLY A 49 18.57 -1.45 -8.87
C GLY A 49 17.36 -2.15 -9.48
N GLY A 50 16.44 -2.67 -8.69
CA GLY A 50 15.21 -3.31 -9.14
C GLY A 50 14.08 -2.32 -9.38
N SER A 51 13.10 -2.69 -10.21
CA SER A 51 11.94 -1.84 -10.51
C SER A 51 10.97 -1.67 -9.33
N LEU A 52 11.07 -2.51 -8.30
CA LEU A 52 10.19 -2.50 -7.15
C LEU A 52 10.66 -1.53 -6.07
N ARG A 53 9.70 -1.04 -5.31
CA ARG A 53 9.91 -0.18 -4.15
C ARG A 53 9.26 -0.82 -2.94
N PRO A 54 10.06 -1.36 -1.99
CA PRO A 54 9.53 -2.13 -0.86
C PRO A 54 8.88 -1.20 0.19
N VAL A 55 7.84 -0.51 -0.23
CA VAL A 55 7.04 0.41 0.59
C VAL A 55 5.57 0.22 0.26
N GLY A 56 4.75 0.11 1.29
CA GLY A 56 3.31 0.16 1.21
C GLY A 56 2.74 1.36 1.97
N ILE A 57 1.67 1.91 1.46
CA ILE A 57 0.88 2.95 2.11
C ILE A 57 -0.59 2.74 1.80
N SER A 58 -1.49 2.98 2.75
CA SER A 58 -2.93 3.06 2.47
C SER A 58 -3.31 4.45 1.97
N PRO A 59 -4.41 4.62 1.22
CA PRO A 59 -5.05 5.92 1.16
C PRO A 59 -5.51 6.34 2.57
N PRO A 60 -5.84 7.62 2.82
CA PRO A 60 -6.48 8.04 4.07
C PRO A 60 -7.81 7.31 4.24
N LEU A 61 -7.99 6.63 5.35
CA LEU A 61 -9.18 5.84 5.67
C LEU A 61 -9.96 6.54 6.78
N PHE A 62 -11.27 6.68 6.59
CA PHE A 62 -12.17 7.31 7.54
C PHE A 62 -13.33 6.37 7.85
N PRO A 63 -13.22 5.51 8.87
CA PRO A 63 -14.24 4.51 9.19
C PRO A 63 -15.63 5.09 9.46
N ASP A 64 -15.67 6.29 10.07
CA ASP A 64 -16.90 6.97 10.44
C ASP A 64 -17.47 7.86 9.32
N ALA A 65 -16.82 7.88 8.14
CA ALA A 65 -17.32 8.66 7.02
C ALA A 65 -18.61 8.04 6.47
N ARG A 66 -19.61 8.88 6.20
CA ARG A 66 -20.83 8.43 5.55
C ARG A 66 -20.59 8.28 4.04
N PRO A 67 -20.71 7.08 3.48
CA PRO A 67 -20.55 6.88 2.05
C PRO A 67 -21.49 7.78 1.25
N GLY A 68 -20.98 8.40 0.20
CA GLY A 68 -21.73 9.20 -0.73
C GLY A 68 -21.46 8.81 -2.17
N ARG A 69 -22.47 8.94 -3.05
CA ARG A 69 -22.29 8.63 -4.47
C ARG A 69 -21.32 9.62 -5.12
N GLY A 70 -20.27 9.10 -5.73
CA GLY A 70 -19.32 9.91 -6.48
C GLY A 70 -18.36 10.75 -5.62
N ILE A 71 -18.35 10.58 -4.30
CA ILE A 71 -17.45 11.30 -3.39
C ILE A 71 -16.64 10.31 -2.55
N TYR A 72 -15.42 10.71 -2.18
CA TYR A 72 -14.65 10.06 -1.13
C TYR A 72 -14.83 10.89 0.14
N ALA A 73 -15.84 10.52 0.92
CA ALA A 73 -16.20 11.26 2.13
C ALA A 73 -15.11 11.05 3.21
N THR A 74 -14.92 12.08 4.03
CA THR A 74 -14.05 12.05 5.21
C THR A 74 -14.88 12.08 6.49
N ALA A 75 -14.21 11.88 7.61
CA ALA A 75 -14.70 12.16 8.95
C ALA A 75 -13.60 12.94 9.70
N PRO A 76 -13.92 13.57 10.85
CA PRO A 76 -12.94 14.34 11.62
C PRO A 76 -11.70 13.52 12.03
N LYS A 77 -11.85 12.20 12.17
CA LYS A 77 -10.77 11.27 12.51
C LYS A 77 -10.64 10.19 11.44
N GLY A 78 -9.40 9.85 11.12
CA GLY A 78 -9.07 8.81 10.17
C GLY A 78 -7.68 8.25 10.45
N ALA A 79 -7.18 7.45 9.50
CA ALA A 79 -5.84 6.91 9.59
C ALA A 79 -5.21 6.73 8.22
N ILE A 80 -3.89 6.77 8.18
CA ILE A 80 -3.06 6.28 7.08
C ILE A 80 -2.16 5.20 7.66
N SER A 81 -2.13 4.02 7.05
CA SER A 81 -1.17 2.99 7.43
C SER A 81 -0.01 2.94 6.45
N MET A 82 1.18 2.67 6.94
CA MET A 82 2.42 2.60 6.16
C MET A 82 3.25 1.41 6.62
N GLY A 83 4.09 0.89 5.71
CA GLY A 83 4.99 -0.18 6.08
C GLY A 83 6.08 -0.43 5.05
N SER A 84 7.11 -1.14 5.50
CA SER A 84 8.19 -1.64 4.65
C SER A 84 8.82 -2.89 5.28
N PRO A 85 9.10 -3.93 4.48
CA PRO A 85 9.89 -5.08 4.93
C PRO A 85 11.39 -4.76 5.04
N VAL A 86 11.83 -3.58 4.58
CA VAL A 86 13.21 -3.12 4.68
C VAL A 86 13.35 -2.24 5.93
N PRO A 87 14.09 -2.67 6.97
CA PRO A 87 14.17 -1.97 8.24
C PRO A 87 14.61 -0.51 8.13
N ARG A 88 15.60 -0.21 7.28
CA ARG A 88 16.09 1.16 7.06
C ARG A 88 15.01 2.08 6.50
N ILE A 89 14.21 1.60 5.53
CA ILE A 89 13.10 2.36 4.96
C ILE A 89 11.99 2.57 6.00
N ALA A 90 11.63 1.51 6.72
CA ALA A 90 10.61 1.59 7.76
C ALA A 90 11.00 2.57 8.88
N ALA A 91 12.27 2.56 9.31
CA ALA A 91 12.80 3.49 10.30
C ALA A 91 12.73 4.96 9.81
N CYS A 92 13.11 5.23 8.55
CA CYS A 92 12.99 6.56 7.95
C CYS A 92 11.53 7.05 7.95
N LEU A 93 10.59 6.21 7.52
CA LEU A 93 9.16 6.57 7.50
C LEU A 93 8.63 6.85 8.90
N LEU A 94 8.93 6.01 9.88
CA LEU A 94 8.48 6.16 11.26
C LEU A 94 9.05 7.43 11.90
N ALA A 95 10.37 7.67 11.77
CA ALA A 95 11.02 8.85 12.31
C ALA A 95 10.47 10.14 11.67
N ALA A 96 10.26 10.14 10.36
CA ALA A 96 9.71 11.29 9.64
C ALA A 96 8.31 11.64 10.12
N VAL A 97 7.42 10.64 10.26
CA VAL A 97 6.04 10.90 10.69
C VAL A 97 5.96 11.30 12.15
N ALA A 98 6.77 10.69 13.04
CA ALA A 98 6.80 11.04 14.46
C ALA A 98 7.18 12.51 14.70
N GLY A 99 7.98 13.12 13.80
CA GLY A 99 8.37 14.52 13.87
C GLY A 99 7.41 15.49 13.17
N ARG A 100 6.33 15.02 12.54
CA ARG A 100 5.42 15.87 11.77
C ARG A 100 4.14 16.20 12.52
N ARG A 101 3.68 17.44 12.33
CA ARG A 101 2.36 17.88 12.81
C ARG A 101 1.27 17.68 11.77
N GLU A 102 1.65 17.63 10.50
CA GLU A 102 0.69 17.52 9.39
C GLU A 102 1.29 16.80 8.18
N ILE A 103 0.43 16.17 7.39
CA ILE A 103 0.72 15.58 6.09
C ILE A 103 -0.17 16.27 5.06
N ARG A 104 0.42 16.86 4.03
CA ARG A 104 -0.33 17.38 2.89
C ARG A 104 -0.68 16.24 1.95
N TRP A 105 -1.97 15.94 1.87
CA TRP A 105 -2.50 14.89 0.99
C TRP A 105 -3.23 15.52 -0.19
N GLY A 106 -2.50 15.86 -1.24
CA GLY A 106 -3.03 16.61 -2.38
C GLY A 106 -3.54 17.99 -1.97
N SER A 107 -4.81 18.22 -2.15
CA SER A 107 -5.48 19.48 -1.78
C SER A 107 -5.90 19.54 -0.31
N VAL A 108 -5.77 18.45 0.45
CA VAL A 108 -6.22 18.35 1.85
C VAL A 108 -5.03 18.32 2.80
N VAL A 109 -5.19 19.00 3.94
CA VAL A 109 -4.25 18.92 5.06
C VAL A 109 -4.78 17.92 6.09
N LEU A 110 -3.94 16.98 6.49
CA LEU A 110 -4.22 15.95 7.48
C LEU A 110 -3.32 16.20 8.69
N SER A 111 -3.90 16.58 9.83
CA SER A 111 -3.17 16.76 11.08
C SER A 111 -2.77 15.39 11.63
N VAL A 112 -1.50 15.21 11.99
CA VAL A 112 -0.99 13.99 12.65
C VAL A 112 -1.37 14.05 14.12
N VAL A 113 -2.18 13.10 14.57
CA VAL A 113 -2.66 12.99 15.96
C VAL A 113 -1.80 12.04 16.77
N GLY A 114 -1.36 10.95 16.14
CA GLY A 114 -0.54 9.94 16.80
C GLY A 114 0.01 8.93 15.80
N VAL A 115 0.99 8.14 16.25
CA VAL A 115 1.58 7.04 15.50
C VAL A 115 1.56 5.79 16.37
N GLN A 116 1.06 4.69 15.82
CA GLN A 116 0.94 3.41 16.50
C GLN A 116 1.65 2.33 15.70
N LEU A 117 2.54 1.59 16.32
CA LEU A 117 3.10 0.38 15.71
C LEU A 117 2.00 -0.67 15.64
N GLU A 118 1.84 -1.28 14.47
CA GLU A 118 0.96 -2.44 14.33
C GLU A 118 1.74 -3.69 14.76
N SER A 119 1.09 -4.58 15.52
CA SER A 119 1.67 -5.86 15.90
C SER A 119 1.91 -6.71 14.65
N SER A 120 3.01 -7.45 14.65
CA SER A 120 3.27 -8.45 13.60
C SER A 120 2.15 -9.48 13.62
N ALA A 121 1.60 -9.78 12.45
CA ALA A 121 0.69 -10.90 12.31
C ALA A 121 1.48 -12.21 12.53
N ASN A 122 0.80 -13.25 13.02
CA ASN A 122 1.42 -14.57 13.15
C ASN A 122 1.15 -15.38 11.88
N HIS A 123 2.18 -15.60 11.08
CA HIS A 123 2.10 -16.40 9.85
C HIS A 123 2.85 -17.73 9.95
N SER A 124 3.08 -18.24 11.18
CA SER A 124 3.87 -19.47 11.43
C SER A 124 3.39 -20.70 10.65
N ASP A 125 2.10 -20.75 10.32
CA ASP A 125 1.48 -21.86 9.60
C ASP A 125 1.74 -21.84 8.09
N GLY A 126 2.42 -20.80 7.59
CA GLY A 126 2.70 -20.64 6.17
C GLY A 126 1.48 -20.31 5.30
N VAL A 127 0.36 -19.92 5.92
CA VAL A 127 -0.87 -19.54 5.23
C VAL A 127 -1.42 -18.25 5.84
N ALA A 128 -1.82 -17.31 5.00
CA ALA A 128 -2.50 -16.09 5.42
C ALA A 128 -3.71 -15.79 4.53
N VAL A 129 -4.74 -15.21 5.13
CA VAL A 129 -5.87 -14.63 4.38
C VAL A 129 -5.83 -13.13 4.58
N PHE A 130 -5.68 -12.41 3.49
CA PHE A 130 -5.58 -10.96 3.46
C PHE A 130 -6.85 -10.34 2.89
N ASP A 131 -7.41 -9.36 3.59
CA ASP A 131 -8.47 -8.50 3.07
C ASP A 131 -7.83 -7.24 2.48
N ALA A 132 -7.99 -7.02 1.18
CA ALA A 132 -7.50 -5.82 0.53
C ALA A 132 -8.35 -4.60 0.92
N VAL A 133 -7.74 -3.65 1.61
CA VAL A 133 -8.36 -2.39 2.03
C VAL A 133 -8.37 -1.39 0.87
N SER A 134 -7.38 -1.45 0.00
CA SER A 134 -7.32 -0.70 -1.25
C SER A 134 -7.18 -1.64 -2.45
N PRO A 135 -7.57 -1.23 -3.68
CA PRO A 135 -7.57 -2.10 -4.84
C PRO A 135 -6.21 -2.74 -5.11
N VAL A 136 -6.19 -4.05 -5.36
CA VAL A 136 -5.01 -4.78 -5.80
C VAL A 136 -4.85 -4.61 -7.29
N LEU A 137 -3.65 -4.20 -7.73
CA LEU A 137 -3.33 -4.00 -9.14
C LEU A 137 -2.47 -5.14 -9.65
N VAL A 138 -2.96 -5.84 -10.66
CA VAL A 138 -2.22 -6.88 -11.38
C VAL A 138 -2.27 -6.57 -12.87
N LYS A 139 -1.21 -6.90 -13.60
CA LYS A 139 -1.14 -6.79 -15.06
C LYS A 139 -0.82 -8.13 -15.69
N HIS A 140 -1.44 -8.36 -16.83
CA HIS A 140 -1.12 -9.43 -17.75
C HIS A 140 -1.02 -8.83 -19.15
N ASP A 141 0.06 -9.09 -19.85
CA ASP A 141 0.34 -8.52 -21.20
C ASP A 141 0.18 -7.00 -21.26
N GLY A 142 0.65 -6.30 -20.23
CA GLY A 142 0.56 -4.84 -20.13
C GLY A 142 -0.80 -4.27 -19.72
N MET A 143 -1.87 -5.07 -19.72
CA MET A 143 -3.22 -4.66 -19.34
C MET A 143 -3.52 -4.98 -17.88
N TYR A 144 -4.33 -4.13 -17.23
CA TYR A 144 -4.84 -4.42 -15.91
C TYR A 144 -5.90 -5.51 -15.97
N ILE A 145 -5.75 -6.53 -15.13
CA ILE A 145 -6.71 -7.62 -14.94
C ILE A 145 -7.33 -7.55 -13.54
N LEU A 146 -8.52 -8.10 -13.39
CA LEU A 146 -9.31 -8.08 -12.16
C LEU A 146 -9.26 -9.43 -11.43
N PRO A 147 -9.62 -9.50 -10.14
CA PRO A 147 -9.54 -10.72 -9.36
C PRO A 147 -10.37 -11.90 -9.89
N ASP A 148 -11.38 -11.63 -10.71
CA ASP A 148 -12.21 -12.63 -11.41
C ASP A 148 -11.63 -13.11 -12.76
N ASP A 149 -10.52 -12.53 -13.23
CA ASP A 149 -9.79 -12.98 -14.41
C ASP A 149 -8.98 -14.25 -14.08
N GLU A 150 -8.99 -15.23 -14.98
CA GLU A 150 -8.27 -16.51 -14.82
C GLU A 150 -6.75 -16.36 -14.63
N ASN A 151 -6.16 -15.27 -15.15
CA ASN A 151 -4.74 -14.98 -15.05
C ASN A 151 -4.37 -14.18 -13.79
N PHE A 152 -5.36 -13.68 -13.04
CA PHE A 152 -5.09 -12.80 -11.90
C PHE A 152 -4.25 -13.49 -10.82
N GLN A 153 -4.61 -14.70 -10.43
CA GLN A 153 -3.89 -15.45 -9.39
C GLN A 153 -2.45 -15.72 -9.82
N LYS A 154 -2.23 -16.12 -11.08
CA LYS A 154 -0.89 -16.33 -11.65
C LYS A 154 -0.08 -15.04 -11.69
N GLY A 155 -0.69 -13.94 -12.13
CA GLY A 155 -0.06 -12.62 -12.19
C GLY A 155 0.30 -12.08 -10.80
N LEU A 156 -0.58 -12.27 -9.81
CA LEU A 156 -0.30 -11.88 -8.44
C LEU A 156 0.79 -12.75 -7.81
N ALA A 157 0.75 -14.07 -8.00
CA ALA A 157 1.81 -14.97 -7.54
C ALA A 157 3.17 -14.60 -8.16
N HIS A 158 3.21 -14.26 -9.46
CA HIS A 158 4.42 -13.75 -10.11
C HIS A 158 4.94 -12.46 -9.45
N ASN A 159 4.04 -11.51 -9.15
CA ASN A 159 4.43 -10.28 -8.45
C ASN A 159 5.00 -10.56 -7.05
N ILE A 160 4.41 -11.50 -6.31
CA ILE A 160 4.89 -11.90 -4.98
C ILE A 160 6.26 -12.58 -5.07
N ARG A 161 6.50 -13.47 -6.04
CA ARG A 161 7.82 -14.09 -6.29
C ARG A 161 8.87 -13.02 -6.56
N HIS A 162 8.57 -12.03 -7.39
CA HIS A 162 9.50 -10.93 -7.66
C HIS A 162 9.82 -10.11 -6.40
N LYS A 163 8.84 -9.93 -5.51
CA LYS A 163 9.09 -9.32 -4.18
C LYS A 163 10.00 -10.18 -3.31
N ALA A 164 9.77 -11.50 -3.30
CA ALA A 164 10.60 -12.44 -2.57
C ALA A 164 12.05 -12.43 -3.07
N ASP A 165 12.26 -12.49 -4.38
CA ASP A 165 13.58 -12.45 -5.01
C ASP A 165 14.34 -11.17 -4.63
N LEU A 166 13.67 -10.01 -4.66
CA LEU A 166 14.27 -8.73 -4.26
C LEU A 166 14.71 -8.70 -2.80
N LEU A 167 13.99 -9.39 -1.93
CA LEU A 167 14.29 -9.47 -0.50
C LEU A 167 15.23 -10.64 -0.15
N GLY A 168 15.53 -11.55 -1.09
CA GLY A 168 16.28 -12.75 -0.85
C GLY A 168 15.53 -13.76 0.02
N LEU A 169 14.21 -13.82 -0.11
CA LEU A 169 13.33 -14.75 0.62
C LEU A 169 12.92 -15.93 -0.27
N PRO A 170 12.49 -17.07 0.34
CA PRO A 170 11.92 -18.18 -0.42
C PRO A 170 10.73 -17.69 -1.27
N SER A 171 10.71 -18.09 -2.56
CA SER A 171 9.75 -17.58 -3.54
C SER A 171 8.66 -18.58 -3.93
N ASP A 172 8.58 -19.72 -3.23
CA ASP A 172 7.48 -20.66 -3.42
C ASP A 172 6.20 -20.04 -2.86
N VAL A 173 5.20 -19.85 -3.74
CA VAL A 173 3.97 -19.12 -3.40
C VAL A 173 2.79 -19.62 -4.21
N GLU A 174 1.69 -19.86 -3.51
CA GLU A 174 0.37 -20.11 -4.08
C GLU A 174 -0.58 -18.96 -3.69
N VAL A 175 -1.46 -18.62 -4.61
CA VAL A 175 -2.45 -17.55 -4.43
C VAL A 175 -3.83 -18.05 -4.83
N GLU A 176 -4.81 -17.83 -3.98
CA GLU A 176 -6.21 -18.12 -4.22
C GLU A 176 -7.05 -16.86 -3.95
N VAL A 177 -7.87 -16.45 -4.89
CA VAL A 177 -8.86 -15.39 -4.70
C VAL A 177 -10.12 -16.00 -4.10
N LEU A 178 -10.45 -15.58 -2.88
CA LEU A 178 -11.65 -16.06 -2.17
C LEU A 178 -12.87 -15.20 -2.48
N GLU A 179 -12.67 -13.87 -2.60
CA GLU A 179 -13.74 -12.92 -2.90
C GLU A 179 -13.19 -11.80 -3.79
N SER A 180 -14.02 -11.32 -4.72
CA SER A 180 -13.71 -10.22 -5.63
C SER A 180 -14.65 -9.04 -5.36
N GLY A 181 -14.07 -7.87 -5.16
CA GLY A 181 -14.81 -6.62 -5.05
C GLY A 181 -15.08 -5.97 -6.42
N PRO A 182 -15.82 -4.86 -6.46
CA PRO A 182 -16.18 -4.20 -7.70
C PRO A 182 -14.97 -3.56 -8.37
N ARG A 183 -14.94 -3.62 -9.70
CA ARG A 183 -13.97 -2.91 -10.53
C ARG A 183 -14.01 -1.42 -10.26
N ARG A 184 -12.84 -0.82 -10.07
CA ARG A 184 -12.66 0.62 -9.92
C ARG A 184 -11.54 1.14 -10.82
N ARG A 185 -11.74 2.36 -11.33
CA ARG A 185 -10.74 3.11 -12.09
C ARG A 185 -10.34 4.35 -11.30
N PHE A 186 -9.04 4.60 -11.22
CA PHE A 186 -8.45 5.74 -10.55
C PHE A 186 -7.57 6.50 -11.54
N ASP A 187 -7.81 7.78 -11.70
CA ASP A 187 -6.93 8.65 -12.46
C ASP A 187 -5.73 9.04 -11.56
N VAL A 188 -4.55 8.92 -12.11
CA VAL A 188 -3.28 9.25 -11.45
C VAL A 188 -2.45 10.12 -12.38
N ALA A 189 -1.37 10.76 -11.87
CA ALA A 189 -0.55 11.73 -12.62
C ALA A 189 -0.09 11.22 -14.00
N LYS A 190 0.11 9.91 -14.17
CA LYS A 190 0.52 9.29 -15.44
C LYS A 190 -0.51 8.24 -15.90
N GLY A 191 -1.69 8.72 -16.33
CA GLY A 191 -2.75 7.87 -16.88
C GLY A 191 -3.74 7.38 -15.81
N PHE A 192 -4.08 6.11 -15.82
CA PHE A 192 -5.07 5.53 -14.91
C PHE A 192 -4.61 4.18 -14.35
N ARG A 193 -5.24 3.76 -13.26
CA ARG A 193 -5.11 2.43 -12.65
C ARG A 193 -6.48 1.78 -12.60
N ILE A 194 -6.54 0.48 -12.91
CA ILE A 194 -7.75 -0.31 -12.77
C ILE A 194 -7.44 -1.47 -11.82
N GLY A 195 -8.30 -1.71 -10.86
CA GLY A 195 -8.19 -2.80 -9.91
C GLY A 195 -9.49 -2.98 -9.13
N ALA A 196 -9.49 -3.93 -8.23
CA ALA A 196 -10.57 -4.20 -7.31
C ALA A 196 -10.00 -4.58 -5.94
N THR A 197 -10.76 -4.41 -4.89
CA THR A 197 -10.48 -5.05 -3.61
C THR A 197 -10.73 -6.54 -3.74
N ALA A 198 -10.05 -7.34 -2.93
CA ALA A 198 -10.22 -8.79 -2.94
C ALA A 198 -9.90 -9.35 -1.56
N ARG A 199 -10.45 -10.52 -1.26
CA ARG A 199 -10.02 -11.37 -0.16
C ARG A 199 -9.19 -12.50 -0.76
N ILE A 200 -7.95 -12.63 -0.30
CA ILE A 200 -6.93 -13.44 -0.97
C ILE A 200 -6.25 -14.32 0.07
N ARG A 201 -6.22 -15.63 -0.20
CA ARG A 201 -5.38 -16.57 0.53
C ARG A 201 -4.03 -16.67 -0.14
N VAL A 202 -2.96 -16.57 0.65
CA VAL A 202 -1.59 -16.77 0.19
C VAL A 202 -0.95 -17.87 1.04
N THR A 203 -0.38 -18.87 0.38
CA THR A 203 0.44 -19.91 0.99
C THR A 203 1.89 -19.64 0.59
N ALA A 204 2.76 -19.41 1.56
CA ALA A 204 4.18 -19.09 1.33
C ALA A 204 4.98 -19.26 2.63
N ALA A 205 6.31 -19.12 2.54
CA ALA A 205 7.15 -19.07 3.73
C ALA A 205 6.70 -17.95 4.69
N PRO A 206 6.68 -18.17 6.02
CA PRO A 206 6.25 -17.18 6.99
C PRO A 206 6.89 -15.80 6.83
N GLN A 207 8.20 -15.76 6.57
CA GLN A 207 8.93 -14.50 6.37
C GLN A 207 8.46 -13.74 5.13
N LEU A 208 8.01 -14.44 4.08
CA LEU A 208 7.45 -13.80 2.89
C LEU A 208 6.04 -13.25 3.18
N LEU A 209 5.23 -13.97 3.94
CA LEU A 209 3.91 -13.49 4.38
C LEU A 209 4.04 -12.24 5.25
N ASP A 210 5.00 -12.20 6.18
CA ASP A 210 5.32 -11.02 6.98
C ASP A 210 5.72 -9.84 6.09
N ALA A 211 6.60 -10.08 5.11
CA ALA A 211 7.04 -9.05 4.17
C ALA A 211 5.88 -8.52 3.31
N ILE A 212 4.98 -9.39 2.86
CA ILE A 212 3.76 -9.01 2.12
C ILE A 212 2.84 -8.18 3.01
N TYR A 213 2.64 -8.58 4.26
CA TYR A 213 1.83 -7.85 5.21
C TYR A 213 2.34 -6.42 5.43
N GLU A 214 3.66 -6.24 5.48
CA GLU A 214 4.32 -4.94 5.64
C GLU A 214 4.34 -4.10 4.36
N TRP A 215 4.32 -4.72 3.19
CA TRP A 215 4.48 -4.07 1.89
C TRP A 215 3.16 -3.89 1.12
N GLY A 216 2.24 -4.86 1.25
CA GLY A 216 1.02 -4.95 0.46
C GLY A 216 1.14 -5.87 -0.76
N LEU A 217 0.01 -6.08 -1.45
CA LEU A 217 -0.16 -6.96 -2.60
C LEU A 217 -0.15 -6.19 -3.93
N GLY A 218 0.31 -6.86 -4.98
CA GLY A 218 0.27 -6.35 -6.34
C GLY A 218 1.22 -5.18 -6.61
N LEU A 219 0.86 -4.38 -7.61
CA LEU A 219 1.64 -3.26 -8.13
C LEU A 219 1.27 -1.93 -7.45
N SER A 220 2.15 -0.92 -7.58
CA SER A 220 1.91 0.46 -7.14
C SER A 220 1.58 0.61 -5.64
N THR A 221 2.13 -0.21 -4.77
CA THR A 221 1.90 -0.13 -3.32
C THR A 221 2.33 1.20 -2.71
N VAL A 222 3.35 1.84 -3.27
CA VAL A 222 3.79 3.20 -2.92
C VAL A 222 2.79 4.30 -3.37
N GLU A 223 1.85 3.97 -4.24
CA GLU A 223 0.78 4.85 -4.70
C GLU A 223 -0.55 4.61 -3.92
N GLY A 224 -0.52 3.82 -2.85
CA GLY A 224 -1.69 3.55 -2.01
C GLY A 224 -2.56 2.38 -2.47
N PHE A 225 -2.07 1.56 -3.41
CA PHE A 225 -2.77 0.37 -3.89
C PHE A 225 -2.31 -0.89 -3.16
N GLY A 226 -3.17 -1.91 -3.13
CA GLY A 226 -2.85 -3.22 -2.57
C GLY A 226 -2.57 -3.24 -1.07
N TRP A 227 -3.01 -2.23 -0.30
CA TRP A 227 -2.92 -2.26 1.15
C TRP A 227 -3.87 -3.30 1.71
N ILE A 228 -3.40 -4.11 2.67
CA ILE A 228 -4.10 -5.28 3.23
C ILE A 228 -4.19 -5.22 4.75
N ARG A 229 -5.10 -6.02 5.29
CA ARG A 229 -5.24 -6.27 6.72
C ARG A 229 -5.48 -7.76 6.97
#